data_6d513d09791407cb19e106630cfcbe6f
#
_entry.id   6d513d09791407cb19e106630cfcbe6f
#
_cell.length_a   1.000
_cell.length_b   1.000
_cell.length_c   1.000
_cell.angle_alpha   90.00
_cell.angle_beta   90.00
_cell.angle_gamma   90.00
#
_symmetry.space_group_name_H-M   'P 1'
#
loop_
_entity.id
_entity.type
_entity.pdbx_description
1 polymer ?
#
loop_
_entity_poly.entity_id
_entity_poly.type
_entity_poly.pdbx_seq_one_letter_code
_entity_poly.pdbx_strand_id
1 'polypeptide(L)'
;TFPLIRDSEKCIKCMRCIQVCDKIQSLDIWDLEGTGARSTINVTCNRTIREADCALCGQCITHCPTGALRERDDTEKLWRALADPNRIVVVQVAPAVREGLGLSRQEATIGKIFDALRKMGADYVFDTTFSADLTIMEEANELLERMQKGELGGRPMFTSCCPGWIRFVKSEFPQFVPQLSTAKSPMQMFGAVMKSYFADQLGK
;
A
#
# COMPACT_ATOMS: atom_id res chain seq x y z
N THR A 1 6.94 -2.10 11.67
CA THR A 1 5.61 -1.81 12.24
C THR A 1 4.55 -1.94 11.16
N PHE A 2 3.44 -2.60 11.49
CA PHE A 2 2.35 -2.84 10.56
C PHE A 2 1.52 -1.56 10.34
N PRO A 3 0.94 -1.30 9.14
CA PRO A 3 0.23 -0.06 8.87
C PRO A 3 -1.17 0.01 9.48
N LEU A 4 -1.72 -1.10 9.98
CA LEU A 4 -3.02 -1.17 10.63
C LEU A 4 -2.86 -1.25 12.13
N ILE A 5 -3.57 -0.43 12.87
CA ILE A 5 -3.60 -0.35 14.32
C ILE A 5 -4.97 -0.85 14.82
N ARG A 6 -4.95 -1.68 15.84
CA ARG A 6 -6.16 -2.10 16.56
C ARG A 6 -6.12 -1.62 18.00
N ASP A 7 -7.19 -0.96 18.41
CA ASP A 7 -7.46 -0.53 19.79
C ASP A 7 -8.68 -1.30 20.30
N SER A 8 -8.44 -2.33 21.10
CA SER A 8 -9.50 -3.20 21.61
C SER A 8 -10.45 -2.51 22.59
N GLU A 9 -10.00 -1.43 23.25
CA GLU A 9 -10.81 -0.69 24.22
C GLU A 9 -11.93 0.09 23.55
N LYS A 10 -11.71 0.54 22.31
CA LYS A 10 -12.72 1.21 21.49
C LYS A 10 -13.69 0.27 20.79
N CYS A 11 -13.46 -1.04 20.85
CA CYS A 11 -14.22 -2.01 20.08
C CYS A 11 -15.57 -2.29 20.74
N ILE A 12 -16.66 -1.98 20.06
CA ILE A 12 -18.05 -2.28 20.48
C ILE A 12 -18.55 -3.64 19.98
N LYS A 13 -17.68 -4.46 19.41
CA LYS A 13 -18.00 -5.82 18.93
C LYS A 13 -19.15 -5.87 17.90
N CYS A 14 -19.27 -4.86 17.04
CA CYS A 14 -20.33 -4.75 16.03
C CYS A 14 -20.14 -5.69 14.83
N MET A 15 -19.03 -6.42 14.74
CA MET A 15 -18.68 -7.42 13.72
C MET A 15 -18.59 -6.90 12.28
N ARG A 16 -18.69 -5.60 12.01
CA ARG A 16 -18.62 -5.03 10.66
C ARG A 16 -17.30 -5.33 9.96
N CYS A 17 -16.19 -5.31 10.70
CA CYS A 17 -14.87 -5.66 10.17
C CYS A 17 -14.77 -7.13 9.74
N ILE A 18 -15.42 -8.05 10.46
CA ILE A 18 -15.53 -9.46 10.10
C ILE A 18 -16.34 -9.57 8.80
N GLN A 19 -17.53 -8.99 8.78
CA GLN A 19 -18.46 -9.09 7.63
C GLN A 19 -17.83 -8.53 6.34
N VAL A 20 -17.19 -7.36 6.39
CA VAL A 20 -16.56 -6.79 5.21
C VAL A 20 -15.34 -7.60 4.75
N CYS A 21 -14.57 -8.14 5.69
CA CYS A 21 -13.39 -8.91 5.37
C CYS A 21 -13.71 -10.27 4.78
N ASP A 22 -14.67 -11.00 5.38
CA ASP A 22 -15.10 -12.31 4.93
C ASP A 22 -16.02 -12.23 3.69
N LYS A 23 -17.14 -11.51 3.77
CA LYS A 23 -18.18 -11.57 2.73
C LYS A 23 -17.90 -10.72 1.50
N ILE A 24 -17.15 -9.61 1.64
CA ILE A 24 -16.91 -8.67 0.54
C ILE A 24 -15.49 -8.82 0.00
N GLN A 25 -14.49 -8.94 0.87
CA GLN A 25 -13.09 -9.06 0.47
C GLN A 25 -12.63 -10.51 0.32
N SER A 26 -13.39 -11.49 0.82
CA SER A 26 -13.04 -12.92 0.80
C SER A 26 -11.65 -13.24 1.38
N LEU A 27 -11.26 -12.54 2.46
CA LEU A 27 -9.93 -12.67 3.07
C LEU A 27 -9.96 -13.33 4.44
N ASP A 28 -11.10 -13.33 5.14
CA ASP A 28 -11.32 -13.96 6.45
C ASP A 28 -10.21 -13.70 7.50
N ILE A 29 -9.80 -12.42 7.61
CA ILE A 29 -8.71 -12.01 8.52
C ILE A 29 -9.20 -11.84 9.96
N TRP A 30 -10.45 -11.38 10.13
CA TRP A 30 -11.03 -11.05 11.45
C TRP A 30 -12.06 -12.07 11.88
N ASP A 31 -12.02 -12.45 13.15
CA ASP A 31 -12.99 -13.35 13.76
C ASP A 31 -13.37 -12.90 15.17
N LEU A 32 -14.46 -13.49 15.71
CA LEU A 32 -14.88 -13.34 17.10
C LEU A 32 -14.23 -14.44 17.92
N GLU A 33 -13.30 -14.08 18.76
CA GLU A 33 -12.61 -14.99 19.67
C GLU A 33 -13.11 -14.87 21.11
N GLY A 34 -13.01 -15.96 21.84
CA GLY A 34 -13.45 -16.06 23.23
C GLY A 34 -14.96 -16.27 23.38
N THR A 35 -15.42 -16.35 24.62
CA THR A 35 -16.82 -16.60 24.97
C THR A 35 -17.32 -15.64 26.02
N GLY A 36 -18.62 -15.33 25.98
CA GLY A 36 -19.29 -14.45 26.94
C GLY A 36 -18.64 -13.07 27.03
N ALA A 37 -18.42 -12.58 28.21
CA ALA A 37 -17.83 -11.25 28.45
C ALA A 37 -16.39 -11.11 27.90
N ARG A 38 -15.69 -12.20 27.73
CA ARG A 38 -14.30 -12.23 27.19
C ARG A 38 -14.25 -12.26 25.66
N SER A 39 -15.39 -12.28 24.98
CA SER A 39 -15.41 -12.22 23.52
C SER A 39 -14.76 -10.95 23.02
N THR A 40 -13.92 -11.06 21.99
CA THR A 40 -13.23 -9.95 21.35
C THR A 40 -13.09 -10.19 19.85
N ILE A 41 -13.03 -9.13 19.07
CA ILE A 41 -12.67 -9.25 17.65
C ILE A 41 -11.16 -9.37 17.58
N ASN A 42 -10.67 -10.44 16.99
CA ASN A 42 -9.23 -10.67 16.83
C ASN A 42 -8.92 -11.20 15.44
N VAL A 43 -7.64 -11.42 15.14
CA VAL A 43 -7.23 -12.09 13.90
C VAL A 43 -7.54 -13.57 14.03
N THR A 44 -8.16 -14.13 13.00
CA THR A 44 -8.57 -15.53 12.92
C THR A 44 -7.48 -16.49 13.40
N CYS A 45 -7.86 -17.45 14.25
CA CYS A 45 -6.96 -18.41 14.92
C CYS A 45 -5.90 -17.75 15.81
N ASN A 46 -6.18 -16.58 16.36
CA ASN A 46 -5.29 -15.83 17.26
C ASN A 46 -3.88 -15.58 16.67
N ARG A 47 -3.77 -15.52 15.33
CA ARG A 47 -2.54 -15.21 14.62
C ARG A 47 -2.21 -13.72 14.75
N THR A 48 -0.98 -13.36 14.45
CA THR A 48 -0.67 -11.95 14.18
C THR A 48 -1.23 -11.57 12.80
N ILE A 49 -1.58 -10.30 12.61
CA ILE A 49 -2.09 -9.81 11.31
C ILE A 49 -1.07 -9.97 10.17
N ARG A 50 0.21 -10.09 10.49
CA ARG A 50 1.26 -10.36 9.53
C ARG A 50 1.21 -11.82 9.03
N GLU A 51 0.90 -12.76 9.92
CA GLU A 51 0.78 -14.18 9.61
C GLU A 51 -0.54 -14.53 8.92
N ALA A 52 -1.53 -13.67 9.03
CA ALA A 52 -2.86 -13.87 8.46
C ALA A 52 -2.97 -13.45 6.98
N ASP A 53 -1.86 -13.13 6.31
CA ASP A 53 -1.81 -12.73 4.89
C ASP A 53 -2.77 -11.60 4.49
N CYS A 54 -3.03 -10.67 5.43
CA CYS A 54 -3.88 -9.52 5.19
C CYS A 54 -3.44 -8.73 3.94
N ALA A 55 -4.35 -8.54 2.97
CA ALA A 55 -4.09 -7.80 1.74
C ALA A 55 -3.92 -6.28 1.94
N LEU A 56 -4.13 -5.77 3.17
CA LEU A 56 -4.02 -4.34 3.51
C LEU A 56 -4.99 -3.44 2.73
N CYS A 57 -6.16 -3.94 2.37
CA CYS A 57 -7.16 -3.21 1.59
C CYS A 57 -7.82 -2.04 2.34
N GLY A 58 -7.72 -2.00 3.69
CA GLY A 58 -8.27 -0.93 4.53
C GLY A 58 -9.79 -0.95 4.76
N GLN A 59 -10.54 -1.89 4.16
CA GLN A 59 -11.99 -1.92 4.26
C GLN A 59 -12.51 -2.09 5.70
N CYS A 60 -11.80 -2.82 6.53
CA CYS A 60 -12.13 -2.96 7.95
C CYS A 60 -12.00 -1.63 8.72
N ILE A 61 -11.11 -0.73 8.29
CA ILE A 61 -10.94 0.61 8.87
C ILE A 61 -12.16 1.47 8.54
N THR A 62 -12.54 1.55 7.25
CA THR A 62 -13.65 2.40 6.78
C THR A 62 -15.01 1.96 7.34
N HIS A 63 -15.16 0.68 7.72
CA HIS A 63 -16.37 0.13 8.30
C HIS A 63 -16.39 0.13 9.83
N CYS A 64 -15.29 0.53 10.49
CA CYS A 64 -15.21 0.59 11.96
C CYS A 64 -15.84 1.87 12.50
N PRO A 65 -17.02 1.81 13.19
CA PRO A 65 -17.74 3.02 13.59
C PRO A 65 -17.06 3.77 14.76
N THR A 66 -16.16 3.12 15.47
CA THR A 66 -15.53 3.67 16.69
C THR A 66 -14.05 4.00 16.52
N GLY A 67 -13.47 3.74 15.32
CA GLY A 67 -12.04 3.88 15.10
C GLY A 67 -11.18 2.89 15.91
N ALA A 68 -11.78 1.77 16.35
CA ALA A 68 -11.03 0.67 16.97
C ALA A 68 -10.02 0.03 16.01
N LEU A 69 -10.34 0.06 14.70
CA LEU A 69 -9.41 -0.23 13.62
C LEU A 69 -9.11 1.06 12.89
N ARG A 70 -7.86 1.40 12.76
CA ARG A 70 -7.41 2.62 12.09
C ARG A 70 -6.06 2.41 11.41
N GLU A 71 -5.73 3.28 10.51
CA GLU A 71 -4.40 3.39 9.93
C GLU A 71 -3.36 3.88 10.96
N ARG A 72 -2.10 3.55 10.71
CA ARG A 72 -0.99 4.13 11.45
C ARG A 72 -0.78 5.57 10.98
N ASP A 73 -0.81 6.50 11.90
CA ASP A 73 -0.49 7.89 11.63
C ASP A 73 1.03 8.10 11.63
N ASP A 74 1.58 8.49 10.49
CA ASP A 74 3.00 8.81 10.33
C ASP A 74 3.23 10.33 10.14
N THR A 75 2.21 11.18 10.29
CA THR A 75 2.31 12.64 10.09
C THR A 75 3.36 13.29 10.99
N GLU A 76 3.45 12.88 12.25
CA GLU A 76 4.46 13.42 13.16
C GLU A 76 5.89 13.09 12.69
N LYS A 77 6.12 11.91 12.11
CA LYS A 77 7.42 11.54 11.54
C LYS A 77 7.78 12.43 10.36
N LEU A 78 6.79 12.77 9.53
CA LEU A 78 6.96 13.71 8.43
C LEU A 78 7.35 15.10 8.96
N TRP A 79 6.61 15.65 9.92
CA TRP A 79 6.92 16.95 10.49
C TRP A 79 8.31 17.02 11.13
N ARG A 80 8.72 15.98 11.83
CA ARG A 80 10.10 15.86 12.35
C ARG A 80 11.15 15.83 11.25
N ALA A 81 10.86 15.14 10.14
CA ALA A 81 11.79 15.09 9.01
C ALA A 81 11.89 16.44 8.30
N LEU A 82 10.78 17.16 8.11
CA LEU A 82 10.73 18.49 7.52
C LEU A 82 11.42 19.55 8.39
N ALA A 83 11.43 19.35 9.70
CA ALA A 83 12.07 20.29 10.65
C ALA A 83 13.59 20.03 10.82
N ASP A 84 14.10 18.92 10.33
CA ASP A 84 15.52 18.55 10.49
C ASP A 84 16.37 19.08 9.32
N PRO A 85 17.24 20.10 9.52
CA PRO A 85 18.01 20.70 8.44
C PRO A 85 19.07 19.75 7.83
N ASN A 86 19.35 18.61 8.49
CA ASN A 86 20.29 17.62 7.99
C ASN A 86 19.65 16.56 7.11
N ARG A 87 18.34 16.67 6.86
CA ARG A 87 17.60 15.72 6.02
C ARG A 87 17.13 16.38 4.74
N ILE A 88 17.19 15.62 3.67
CA ILE A 88 16.53 15.96 2.41
C ILE A 88 15.23 15.18 2.36
N VAL A 89 14.11 15.90 2.33
CA VAL A 89 12.78 15.30 2.27
C VAL A 89 12.29 15.26 0.83
N VAL A 90 12.21 14.06 0.29
CA VAL A 90 11.70 13.80 -1.06
C VAL A 90 10.30 13.20 -0.95
N VAL A 91 9.33 13.84 -1.59
CA VAL A 91 7.94 13.39 -1.62
C VAL A 91 7.59 12.88 -3.02
N GLN A 92 6.98 11.71 -3.09
CA GLN A 92 6.31 11.23 -4.29
C GLN A 92 4.79 11.28 -4.12
N VAL A 93 4.09 11.75 -5.12
CA VAL A 93 2.63 11.87 -5.11
C VAL A 93 2.03 10.87 -6.09
N ALA A 94 1.24 9.93 -5.60
CA ALA A 94 0.50 8.99 -6.44
C ALA A 94 -0.76 9.64 -7.04
N PRO A 95 -1.23 9.22 -8.23
CA PRO A 95 -2.47 9.74 -8.83
C PRO A 95 -3.69 9.62 -7.90
N ALA A 96 -3.78 8.54 -7.11
CA ALA A 96 -4.86 8.31 -6.16
C ALA A 96 -4.94 9.37 -5.05
N VAL A 97 -3.83 10.01 -4.69
CA VAL A 97 -3.81 11.08 -3.68
C VAL A 97 -4.63 12.28 -4.16
N ARG A 98 -4.49 12.65 -5.43
CA ARG A 98 -5.24 13.74 -6.03
C ARG A 98 -6.75 13.49 -6.01
N GLU A 99 -7.17 12.28 -6.37
CA GLU A 99 -8.59 11.88 -6.33
C GLU A 99 -9.09 11.79 -4.86
N GLY A 100 -8.24 11.35 -3.94
CA GLY A 100 -8.56 11.22 -2.51
C GLY A 100 -8.75 12.55 -1.77
N LEU A 101 -8.27 13.67 -2.34
CA LEU A 101 -8.49 15.00 -1.74
C LEU A 101 -9.95 15.48 -1.83
N GLY A 102 -10.81 14.80 -2.61
CA GLY A 102 -12.22 15.16 -2.77
C GLY A 102 -12.46 16.52 -3.44
N LEU A 103 -11.43 17.09 -4.06
CA LEU A 103 -11.49 18.33 -4.81
C LEU A 103 -11.73 18.04 -6.30
N SER A 104 -12.30 19.02 -7.03
CA SER A 104 -12.40 18.91 -8.48
C SER A 104 -11.01 18.84 -9.14
N ARG A 105 -10.93 18.27 -10.34
CA ARG A 105 -9.66 18.22 -11.10
C ARG A 105 -9.06 19.58 -11.38
N GLN A 106 -9.88 20.63 -11.46
CA GLN A 106 -9.45 22.00 -11.67
C GLN A 106 -8.88 22.63 -10.38
N GLU A 107 -9.39 22.22 -9.22
CA GLU A 107 -8.92 22.67 -7.91
C GLU A 107 -7.66 21.92 -7.47
N ALA A 108 -7.63 20.59 -7.63
CA ALA A 108 -6.50 19.75 -7.26
C ALA A 108 -5.61 19.41 -8.45
N THR A 109 -5.09 20.40 -9.16
CA THR A 109 -4.09 20.16 -10.20
C THR A 109 -2.78 19.68 -9.56
N ILE A 110 -2.04 18.83 -10.29
CA ILE A 110 -0.77 18.30 -9.78
C ILE A 110 0.22 19.40 -9.41
N GLY A 111 0.23 20.50 -10.18
CA GLY A 111 1.08 21.66 -9.88
C GLY A 111 0.75 22.33 -8.56
N LYS A 112 -0.53 22.49 -8.23
CA LYS A 112 -0.96 23.05 -6.94
C LYS A 112 -0.60 22.14 -5.76
N ILE A 113 -0.74 20.83 -5.93
CA ILE A 113 -0.35 19.84 -4.91
C ILE A 113 1.15 19.92 -4.67
N PHE A 114 1.95 19.96 -5.74
CA PHE A 114 3.40 20.08 -5.64
C PHE A 114 3.83 21.39 -4.97
N ASP A 115 3.20 22.51 -5.32
CA ASP A 115 3.48 23.79 -4.70
C ASP A 115 3.12 23.79 -3.21
N ALA A 116 2.00 23.20 -2.85
CA ALA A 116 1.60 23.06 -1.45
C ALA A 116 2.62 22.25 -0.64
N LEU A 117 3.08 21.10 -1.17
CA LEU A 117 4.06 20.25 -0.51
C LEU A 117 5.42 20.95 -0.37
N ARG A 118 5.85 21.71 -1.37
CA ARG A 118 7.07 22.54 -1.27
C ARG A 118 6.93 23.63 -0.22
N LYS A 119 5.77 24.28 -0.13
CA LYS A 119 5.47 25.29 0.90
C LYS A 119 5.41 24.69 2.30
N MET A 120 5.09 23.39 2.43
CA MET A 120 5.18 22.67 3.70
C MET A 120 6.63 22.34 4.10
N GLY A 121 7.61 22.51 3.22
CA GLY A 121 9.03 22.31 3.49
C GLY A 121 9.64 21.09 2.80
N ALA A 122 8.94 20.44 1.86
CA ALA A 122 9.55 19.36 1.09
C ALA A 122 10.61 19.91 0.13
N ASP A 123 11.81 19.33 0.15
CA ASP A 123 12.91 19.75 -0.71
C ASP A 123 12.64 19.39 -2.17
N TYR A 124 12.13 18.19 -2.41
CA TYR A 124 11.80 17.71 -3.75
C TYR A 124 10.44 17.05 -3.75
N VAL A 125 9.66 17.32 -4.79
CA VAL A 125 8.34 16.71 -5.00
C VAL A 125 8.26 16.17 -6.42
N PHE A 126 7.90 14.90 -6.55
CA PHE A 126 7.83 14.16 -7.80
C PHE A 126 6.48 13.49 -7.99
N ASP A 127 6.15 13.22 -9.25
CA ASP A 127 5.00 12.39 -9.64
C ASP A 127 5.40 10.91 -9.68
N THR A 128 4.60 10.06 -9.06
CA THR A 128 4.80 8.61 -9.10
C THR A 128 4.56 8.04 -10.51
N THR A 129 3.93 8.78 -11.42
CA THR A 129 3.74 8.35 -12.83
C THR A 129 5.06 8.08 -13.53
N PHE A 130 6.12 8.83 -13.24
CA PHE A 130 7.48 8.54 -13.74
C PHE A 130 7.91 7.09 -13.45
N SER A 131 7.73 6.66 -12.22
CA SER A 131 8.11 5.28 -11.82
C SER A 131 7.08 4.23 -12.24
N ALA A 132 5.84 4.65 -12.52
CA ALA A 132 4.86 3.78 -13.16
C ALA A 132 5.27 3.46 -14.60
N ASP A 133 5.75 4.43 -15.36
CA ASP A 133 6.29 4.21 -16.71
C ASP A 133 7.51 3.27 -16.66
N LEU A 134 8.41 3.45 -15.69
CA LEU A 134 9.53 2.54 -15.46
C LEU A 134 9.04 1.11 -15.17
N THR A 135 8.01 0.97 -14.33
CA THR A 135 7.42 -0.35 -14.02
C THR A 135 6.85 -1.01 -15.28
N ILE A 136 6.15 -0.25 -16.13
CA ILE A 136 5.61 -0.76 -17.41
C ILE A 136 6.73 -1.25 -18.31
N MET A 137 7.84 -0.52 -18.42
CA MET A 137 8.98 -0.91 -19.23
C MET A 137 9.61 -2.23 -18.73
N GLU A 138 9.80 -2.36 -17.42
CA GLU A 138 10.38 -3.57 -16.82
C GLU A 138 9.44 -4.78 -16.98
N GLU A 139 8.14 -4.60 -16.73
CA GLU A 139 7.16 -5.69 -16.91
C GLU A 139 7.02 -6.10 -18.38
N ALA A 140 7.09 -5.16 -19.32
CA ALA A 140 7.05 -5.45 -20.75
C ALA A 140 8.29 -6.23 -21.19
N ASN A 141 9.48 -5.85 -20.74
CA ASN A 141 10.72 -6.57 -21.01
C ASN A 141 10.68 -7.98 -20.42
N GLU A 142 10.23 -8.14 -19.19
CA GLU A 142 10.07 -9.45 -18.56
C GLU A 142 9.09 -10.33 -19.34
N LEU A 143 7.96 -9.77 -19.80
CA LEU A 143 7.00 -10.49 -20.62
C LEU A 143 7.65 -11.02 -21.91
N LEU A 144 8.37 -10.15 -22.63
CA LEU A 144 9.05 -10.52 -23.88
C LEU A 144 10.10 -11.63 -23.65
N GLU A 145 10.90 -11.50 -22.59
CA GLU A 145 11.88 -12.52 -22.23
C GLU A 145 11.23 -13.86 -21.90
N ARG A 146 10.18 -13.90 -21.09
CA ARG A 146 9.45 -15.10 -20.73
C ARG A 146 8.78 -15.76 -21.93
N MET A 147 8.27 -14.95 -22.89
CA MET A 147 7.72 -15.45 -24.14
C MET A 147 8.80 -16.10 -25.01
N GLN A 148 9.96 -15.46 -25.18
CA GLN A 148 11.09 -15.99 -25.96
C GLN A 148 11.65 -17.29 -25.37
N LYS A 149 11.71 -17.39 -24.05
CA LYS A 149 12.17 -18.59 -23.34
C LYS A 149 11.11 -19.70 -23.26
N GLY A 150 9.87 -19.43 -23.68
CA GLY A 150 8.76 -20.39 -23.57
C GLY A 150 8.30 -20.68 -22.14
N GLU A 151 8.69 -19.85 -21.17
CA GLU A 151 8.42 -20.06 -19.74
C GLU A 151 6.93 -19.92 -19.39
N LEU A 152 6.16 -19.19 -20.19
CA LEU A 152 4.73 -18.98 -19.93
C LEU A 152 3.87 -20.21 -20.27
N GLY A 153 4.33 -21.10 -21.18
CA GLY A 153 3.60 -22.31 -21.53
C GLY A 153 2.15 -22.06 -21.99
N GLY A 154 1.89 -20.92 -22.65
CA GLY A 154 0.55 -20.51 -23.07
C GLY A 154 -0.30 -19.87 -21.94
N ARG A 155 0.26 -19.61 -20.78
CA ARG A 155 -0.41 -18.97 -19.65
C ARG A 155 -0.14 -17.46 -19.65
N PRO A 156 -1.04 -16.63 -19.09
CA PRO A 156 -0.79 -15.19 -18.95
C PRO A 156 0.30 -14.91 -17.92
N MET A 157 1.03 -13.81 -18.09
CA MET A 157 1.77 -13.16 -17.01
C MET A 157 0.87 -12.13 -16.33
N PHE A 158 0.87 -12.11 -15.01
CA PHE A 158 0.15 -11.11 -14.21
C PHE A 158 1.09 -10.01 -13.74
N THR A 159 0.65 -8.77 -13.84
CA THR A 159 1.39 -7.62 -13.29
C THR A 159 1.47 -7.67 -11.77
N SER A 160 2.50 -7.06 -11.18
CA SER A 160 2.80 -7.15 -9.75
C SER A 160 2.87 -5.80 -9.04
N CYS A 161 2.40 -4.73 -9.66
CA CYS A 161 2.51 -3.37 -9.10
C CYS A 161 1.71 -3.16 -7.80
N CYS A 162 0.64 -3.96 -7.55
CA CYS A 162 -0.21 -3.83 -6.37
C CYS A 162 0.14 -4.86 -5.29
N PRO A 163 0.68 -4.45 -4.12
CA PRO A 163 1.02 -5.38 -3.04
C PRO A 163 -0.18 -6.15 -2.47
N GLY A 164 -1.36 -5.53 -2.47
CA GLY A 164 -2.61 -6.18 -2.05
C GLY A 164 -2.99 -7.33 -2.98
N TRP A 165 -2.89 -7.11 -4.30
CA TRP A 165 -3.10 -8.15 -5.31
C TRP A 165 -2.13 -9.31 -5.15
N ILE A 166 -0.83 -9.04 -4.96
CA ILE A 166 0.17 -10.09 -4.77
C ILE A 166 -0.14 -10.94 -3.53
N ARG A 167 -0.53 -10.29 -2.42
CA ARG A 167 -0.90 -10.99 -1.19
C ARG A 167 -2.14 -11.85 -1.39
N PHE A 168 -3.16 -11.32 -2.05
CA PHE A 168 -4.38 -12.05 -2.38
C PHE A 168 -4.07 -13.28 -3.25
N VAL A 169 -3.27 -13.13 -4.31
CA VAL A 169 -2.87 -14.28 -5.14
C VAL A 169 -2.10 -15.33 -4.36
N LYS A 170 -1.18 -14.91 -3.48
CA LYS A 170 -0.40 -15.85 -2.66
C LYS A 170 -1.25 -16.63 -1.67
N SER A 171 -2.31 -16.01 -1.13
CA SER A 171 -3.23 -16.63 -0.18
C SER A 171 -4.24 -17.55 -0.88
N GLU A 172 -4.97 -17.00 -1.85
CA GLU A 172 -6.12 -17.66 -2.45
C GLU A 172 -5.79 -18.49 -3.70
N PHE A 173 -4.75 -18.10 -4.45
CA PHE A 173 -4.39 -18.68 -5.73
C PHE A 173 -2.89 -18.98 -5.84
N PRO A 174 -2.28 -19.73 -4.91
CA PRO A 174 -0.83 -19.95 -4.87
C PRO A 174 -0.28 -20.58 -6.17
N GLN A 175 -1.10 -21.31 -6.92
CA GLN A 175 -0.74 -21.88 -8.21
C GLN A 175 -0.40 -20.83 -9.28
N PHE A 176 -0.84 -19.59 -9.12
CA PHE A 176 -0.56 -18.48 -10.05
C PHE A 176 0.66 -17.64 -9.67
N VAL A 177 1.27 -17.89 -8.51
CA VAL A 177 2.46 -17.14 -8.07
C VAL A 177 3.60 -17.17 -9.08
N PRO A 178 3.91 -18.30 -9.78
CA PRO A 178 4.95 -18.31 -10.81
C PRO A 178 4.65 -17.43 -12.03
N GLN A 179 3.39 -17.02 -12.20
CA GLN A 179 2.94 -16.17 -13.31
C GLN A 179 2.95 -14.68 -12.96
N LEU A 180 3.19 -14.32 -11.70
CA LEU A 180 3.36 -12.94 -11.32
C LEU A 180 4.67 -12.38 -11.89
N SER A 181 4.64 -11.11 -12.30
CA SER A 181 5.85 -10.37 -12.63
C SER A 181 6.76 -10.24 -11.40
N THR A 182 8.05 -10.20 -11.60
CA THR A 182 9.06 -9.96 -10.57
C THR A 182 9.29 -8.45 -10.35
N ALA A 183 8.73 -7.60 -11.19
CA ALA A 183 8.86 -6.15 -11.10
C ALA A 183 8.28 -5.62 -9.77
N LYS A 184 8.94 -4.62 -9.23
CA LYS A 184 8.49 -3.95 -8.00
C LYS A 184 7.41 -2.91 -8.31
N SER A 185 6.64 -2.55 -7.27
CA SER A 185 5.64 -1.49 -7.44
C SER A 185 6.28 -0.14 -7.82
N PRO A 186 5.56 0.75 -8.51
CA PRO A 186 6.05 2.09 -8.85
C PRO A 186 6.63 2.85 -7.66
N MET A 187 5.99 2.76 -6.49
CA MET A 187 6.49 3.37 -5.26
C MET A 187 7.87 2.83 -4.86
N GLN A 188 8.08 1.52 -4.95
CA GLN A 188 9.36 0.91 -4.60
C GLN A 188 10.45 1.20 -5.63
N MET A 189 10.11 1.22 -6.93
CA MET A 189 11.03 1.61 -8.00
C MET A 189 11.46 3.07 -7.85
N PHE A 190 10.51 3.96 -7.59
CA PHE A 190 10.81 5.36 -7.28
C PHE A 190 11.79 5.47 -6.12
N GLY A 191 11.50 4.79 -5.00
CA GLY A 191 12.35 4.81 -3.82
C GLY A 191 13.77 4.29 -4.10
N ALA A 192 13.92 3.29 -4.97
CA ALA A 192 15.22 2.79 -5.38
C ALA A 192 16.00 3.82 -6.20
N VAL A 193 15.37 4.43 -7.21
CA VAL A 193 15.99 5.48 -8.05
C VAL A 193 16.39 6.69 -7.23
N MET A 194 15.52 7.13 -6.29
CA MET A 194 15.82 8.28 -5.43
C MET A 194 16.98 8.04 -4.48
N LYS A 195 17.10 6.82 -3.93
CA LYS A 195 18.16 6.47 -2.97
C LYS A 195 19.48 6.05 -3.62
N SER A 196 19.51 5.86 -4.90
CA SER A 196 20.73 5.57 -5.67
C SER A 196 21.05 6.73 -6.60
N TYR A 197 20.54 6.69 -7.82
CA TYR A 197 20.89 7.65 -8.87
C TYR A 197 20.68 9.11 -8.46
N PHE A 198 19.50 9.45 -7.86
CA PHE A 198 19.23 10.83 -7.49
C PHE A 198 20.08 11.30 -6.30
N ALA A 199 20.32 10.43 -5.31
CA ALA A 199 21.19 10.73 -4.19
C ALA A 199 22.64 10.98 -4.67
N ASP A 200 23.13 10.16 -5.60
CA ASP A 200 24.45 10.35 -6.21
C ASP A 200 24.55 11.69 -6.97
N GLN A 201 23.50 12.09 -7.68
CA GLN A 201 23.45 13.40 -8.36
C GLN A 201 23.51 14.59 -7.38
N LEU A 202 23.03 14.41 -6.15
CA LEU A 202 23.07 15.40 -5.09
C LEU A 202 24.38 15.34 -4.27
N GLY A 203 25.27 14.38 -4.56
CA GLY A 203 26.50 14.15 -3.80
C GLY A 203 26.24 13.68 -2.35
N LYS A 204 25.19 12.87 -2.13
CA LYS A 204 24.71 12.41 -0.83
C LYS A 204 24.76 10.88 -0.71
#